data_17df7ac2d0fa06c35549237795924fe1
#
_entry.id   17df7ac2d0fa06c35549237795924fe1
#
_cell.length_a   1.000
_cell.length_b   1.000
_cell.length_c   1.000
_cell.angle_alpha   90.00
_cell.angle_beta   90.00
_cell.angle_gamma   90.00
#
_symmetry.space_group_name_H-M   'P 1'
#
loop_
_entity.id
_entity.type
_entity.pdbx_description
1 polymer ?
#
loop_
_entity_poly.entity_id
_entity_poly.type
_entity_poly.pdbx_seq_one_letter_code
_entity_poly.pdbx_strand_id
1 'polypeptide(L)'
;VDRTEKLMNVDRSACHGQPPVPPGPGTLAHSRALRFWLDPANLDQAGPVVRTRTGPATAYQVNDPALLRKVGSDENTFRFWGPDPSLRDFTENGVVGIEGAAHRERRTVMRPAFTASRLTALGPEVQARTLSLLADLPADRPLDMRVEMSRLACGLLVSCILNSELAPGTLSKIAAARSTLSGGIFWRYALAPWPWVPVPRRRASSRALTELDEAVHEVRDRHRPDPDGQDLVSLLEAAAPGNPHVVLRDIRALLIAGMETSASTLSWACYELGRYPHYQQALQDEADAAPDTSRLQADQLPLATAFVQEVTRLHGIPFLVRRTRHETCQGGVRIPAGAVVTLPLGALRRDRNRYPDPDVFDPQRWLPNAEPPSAPAALLAYGLGPRYCPGAAAADAMLPVALATLASSRTLRPARPGRRIGVSLELTPTPKGLTMYATPREPRTADTRPTPGANIDSRSGVVSTTDGQA
;
A
#
# COMPACT_ATOMS: atom_id res chain seq x y z
N VAL A 1 -24.42 23.13 29.83
CA VAL A 1 -23.03 23.21 30.33
C VAL A 1 -22.77 22.02 31.25
N ASP A 2 -22.96 20.74 30.92
CA ASP A 2 -22.55 19.64 31.81
C ASP A 2 -22.50 18.24 31.18
N ARG A 3 -22.38 18.12 29.88
CA ARG A 3 -22.10 16.81 29.24
C ARG A 3 -20.76 16.71 28.54
N THR A 4 -20.06 17.84 28.33
CA THR A 4 -18.75 17.89 27.67
C THR A 4 -17.58 17.71 28.63
N GLU A 5 -17.75 18.07 29.91
CA GLU A 5 -16.69 17.91 30.91
C GLU A 5 -16.51 16.48 31.43
N LYS A 6 -17.54 15.63 31.38
CA LYS A 6 -17.45 14.22 31.83
C LYS A 6 -16.69 13.29 30.88
N LEU A 7 -16.48 13.70 29.63
CA LEU A 7 -15.71 12.94 28.62
C LEU A 7 -14.20 13.24 28.66
N MET A 8 -13.77 14.24 29.43
CA MET A 8 -12.35 14.66 29.53
C MET A 8 -11.63 14.17 30.80
N ASN A 9 -12.26 13.38 31.63
CA ASN A 9 -11.58 12.83 32.80
C ASN A 9 -10.71 11.63 32.41
N VAL A 10 -9.56 11.93 31.78
CA VAL A 10 -8.45 10.97 31.70
C VAL A 10 -7.99 10.72 33.12
N ASP A 11 -8.12 9.48 33.58
CA ASP A 11 -7.60 9.09 34.89
C ASP A 11 -6.09 9.32 34.93
N ARG A 12 -5.69 10.48 35.45
CA ARG A 12 -4.29 10.91 35.54
C ARG A 12 -3.50 10.13 36.59
N SER A 13 -4.19 9.37 37.45
CA SER A 13 -3.56 8.58 38.51
C SER A 13 -2.86 7.31 37.97
N ALA A 14 -3.26 6.82 36.80
CA ALA A 14 -2.69 5.64 36.17
C ALA A 14 -1.48 5.93 35.26
N CYS A 15 -1.12 7.21 35.05
CA CYS A 15 0.02 7.59 34.20
C CYS A 15 1.30 7.73 35.02
N HIS A 16 2.09 6.67 35.03
CA HIS A 16 3.40 6.67 35.67
C HIS A 16 4.47 7.14 34.68
N GLY A 17 5.05 8.32 34.93
CA GLY A 17 6.33 8.77 34.38
C GLY A 17 6.48 8.85 32.84
N GLN A 18 7.64 9.32 32.41
CA GLN A 18 8.05 9.20 31.00
C GLN A 18 8.53 7.78 30.74
N PRO A 19 8.06 7.12 29.66
CA PRO A 19 8.53 5.78 29.34
C PRO A 19 10.03 5.81 29.06
N PRO A 20 10.75 4.72 29.35
CA PRO A 20 12.16 4.61 28.99
C PRO A 20 12.31 4.81 27.49
N VAL A 21 13.36 5.53 27.11
CA VAL A 21 13.82 5.53 25.71
C VAL A 21 14.62 4.26 25.55
N PRO A 22 14.17 3.28 24.73
CA PRO A 22 14.98 2.08 24.52
C PRO A 22 16.33 2.47 23.97
N PRO A 23 17.41 1.71 24.25
CA PRO A 23 18.69 1.87 23.60
C PRO A 23 18.49 1.60 22.11
N GLY A 24 18.25 2.64 21.34
CA GLY A 24 18.19 2.58 19.87
C GLY A 24 19.51 3.03 19.29
N PRO A 25 19.86 2.62 18.08
CA PRO A 25 21.00 3.19 17.39
C PRO A 25 20.77 4.70 17.32
N GLY A 26 21.67 5.47 17.95
CA GLY A 26 21.64 6.92 17.88
C GLY A 26 21.52 7.35 16.41
N THR A 27 21.06 8.56 16.18
CA THR A 27 20.77 9.30 14.94
C THR A 27 21.45 8.90 13.62
N LEU A 28 22.23 7.85 13.57
CA LEU A 28 23.02 7.40 12.43
C LEU A 28 22.30 6.28 11.69
N ALA A 29 21.90 6.60 10.51
CA ALA A 29 21.33 5.75 9.46
C ALA A 29 19.85 5.40 9.64
N HIS A 30 18.98 6.21 9.05
CA HIS A 30 17.54 5.97 8.90
C HIS A 30 17.19 4.51 8.50
N SER A 31 18.04 3.83 7.75
CA SER A 31 17.85 2.44 7.35
C SER A 31 18.03 1.45 8.50
N ARG A 32 18.96 1.69 9.44
CA ARG A 32 19.17 0.85 10.62
C ARG A 32 18.11 1.11 11.69
N ALA A 33 17.76 2.37 11.91
CA ALA A 33 16.69 2.75 12.82
C ALA A 33 15.35 2.18 12.34
N LEU A 34 15.06 2.26 11.05
CA LEU A 34 13.84 1.69 10.47
C LEU A 34 13.80 0.16 10.66
N ARG A 35 14.90 -0.54 10.42
CA ARG A 35 14.98 -2.00 10.66
C ARG A 35 14.80 -2.35 12.12
N PHE A 36 15.43 -1.59 13.02
CA PHE A 36 15.30 -1.81 14.45
C PHE A 36 13.82 -1.69 14.91
N TRP A 37 13.11 -0.67 14.44
CA TRP A 37 11.70 -0.44 14.80
C TRP A 37 10.70 -1.32 14.06
N LEU A 38 11.13 -2.00 13.01
CA LEU A 38 10.32 -2.99 12.29
C LEU A 38 10.56 -4.41 12.79
N ASP A 39 11.54 -4.62 13.68
CA ASP A 39 11.81 -5.92 14.28
C ASP A 39 10.89 -6.16 15.48
N PRO A 40 9.99 -7.17 15.43
CA PRO A 40 9.06 -7.49 16.51
C PRO A 40 9.76 -7.77 17.83
N ALA A 41 10.92 -8.45 17.81
CA ALA A 41 11.67 -8.79 19.02
C ALA A 41 12.09 -7.56 19.84
N ASN A 42 12.32 -6.42 19.18
CA ASN A 42 12.62 -5.18 19.87
C ASN A 42 11.37 -4.51 20.45
N LEU A 43 10.20 -4.78 19.86
CA LEU A 43 8.92 -4.21 20.30
C LEU A 43 8.38 -4.90 21.55
N ASP A 44 8.48 -6.22 21.61
CA ASP A 44 8.00 -7.03 22.75
C ASP A 44 8.68 -6.66 24.05
N GLN A 45 9.98 -6.32 24.00
CA GLN A 45 10.78 -5.91 25.15
C GLN A 45 10.55 -4.47 25.60
N ALA A 46 9.96 -3.66 24.74
CA ALA A 46 9.90 -2.20 24.96
C ALA A 46 8.60 -1.72 25.64
N GLY A 47 7.62 -2.62 25.82
CA GLY A 47 6.33 -2.31 26.44
C GLY A 47 5.27 -1.76 25.45
N PRO A 48 4.02 -1.54 25.95
CA PRO A 48 2.85 -1.25 25.11
C PRO A 48 2.94 0.08 24.36
N VAL A 49 3.64 1.07 24.93
CA VAL A 49 3.93 2.36 24.30
C VAL A 49 5.36 2.78 24.59
N VAL A 50 6.08 3.14 23.56
CA VAL A 50 7.51 3.50 23.62
C VAL A 50 7.73 4.91 23.12
N ARG A 51 8.56 5.67 23.82
CA ARG A 51 9.02 6.98 23.35
C ARG A 51 10.25 6.80 22.44
N THR A 52 10.11 7.17 21.18
CA THR A 52 11.20 7.11 20.20
C THR A 52 11.71 8.52 19.88
N ARG A 53 12.96 8.63 19.45
CA ARG A 53 13.54 9.88 18.97
C ARG A 53 14.02 9.73 17.54
N THR A 54 13.57 10.64 16.67
CA THR A 54 14.06 10.75 15.29
C THR A 54 14.66 12.15 15.15
N GLY A 55 15.97 12.24 15.39
CA GLY A 55 16.63 13.54 15.56
C GLY A 55 16.10 14.29 16.78
N PRO A 56 15.76 15.60 16.69
CA PRO A 56 15.13 16.35 17.77
C PRO A 56 13.64 16.02 17.96
N ALA A 57 12.99 15.38 16.99
CA ALA A 57 11.58 15.02 17.09
C ALA A 57 11.38 13.82 18.01
N THR A 58 10.41 13.94 18.93
CA THR A 58 9.95 12.83 19.77
C THR A 58 8.66 12.27 19.17
N ALA A 59 8.61 10.94 19.04
CA ALA A 59 7.41 10.21 18.66
C ALA A 59 7.10 9.15 19.71
N TYR A 60 5.85 8.73 19.77
CA TYR A 60 5.36 7.66 20.62
C TYR A 60 4.90 6.52 19.74
N GLN A 61 5.51 5.34 19.89
CA GLN A 61 5.16 4.16 19.14
C GLN A 61 4.26 3.25 19.97
N VAL A 62 3.13 2.86 19.42
CA VAL A 62 2.14 1.98 20.06
C VAL A 62 2.38 0.56 19.58
N ASN A 63 2.86 -0.32 20.45
CA ASN A 63 3.19 -1.72 20.12
C ASN A 63 2.05 -2.68 20.44
N ASP A 64 1.23 -2.37 21.46
CA ASP A 64 0.12 -3.20 21.85
C ASP A 64 -1.02 -3.18 20.80
N PRO A 65 -1.48 -4.33 20.29
CA PRO A 65 -2.48 -4.40 19.23
C PRO A 65 -3.86 -3.87 19.61
N ALA A 66 -4.25 -3.95 20.89
CA ALA A 66 -5.53 -3.42 21.34
C ALA A 66 -5.48 -1.90 21.40
N LEU A 67 -4.39 -1.35 21.93
CA LEU A 67 -4.13 0.10 21.92
C LEU A 67 -3.99 0.62 20.48
N LEU A 68 -3.36 -0.13 19.59
CA LEU A 68 -3.23 0.24 18.18
C LEU A 68 -4.60 0.43 17.52
N ARG A 69 -5.54 -0.51 17.74
CA ARG A 69 -6.91 -0.37 17.26
C ARG A 69 -7.60 0.86 17.84
N LYS A 70 -7.46 1.09 19.14
CA LYS A 70 -8.01 2.26 19.84
C LYS A 70 -7.47 3.55 19.24
N VAL A 71 -6.16 3.71 19.17
CA VAL A 71 -5.48 4.90 18.61
C VAL A 71 -5.82 5.12 17.13
N GLY A 72 -5.89 4.05 16.35
CA GLY A 72 -6.25 4.10 14.93
C GLY A 72 -7.68 4.56 14.66
N SER A 73 -8.62 4.30 15.60
CA SER A 73 -10.06 4.56 15.45
C SER A 73 -10.55 5.83 16.16
N ASP A 74 -9.83 6.33 17.15
CA ASP A 74 -10.23 7.49 17.96
C ASP A 74 -9.78 8.81 17.31
N GLU A 75 -10.62 9.36 16.42
CA GLU A 75 -10.38 10.66 15.78
C GLU A 75 -10.53 11.86 16.74
N ASN A 76 -11.15 11.69 17.91
CA ASN A 76 -11.29 12.77 18.89
C ASN A 76 -9.98 13.06 19.62
N THR A 77 -9.23 12.01 19.93
CA THR A 77 -7.92 12.13 20.60
C THR A 77 -6.78 12.22 19.57
N PHE A 78 -6.86 11.46 18.49
CA PHE A 78 -5.78 11.32 17.51
C PHE A 78 -6.22 11.78 16.14
N ARG A 79 -5.70 12.91 15.69
CA ARG A 79 -5.93 13.38 14.32
C ARG A 79 -5.05 12.63 13.32
N PHE A 80 -5.53 12.49 12.11
CA PHE A 80 -4.69 12.12 10.98
C PHE A 80 -3.61 13.20 10.76
N TRP A 81 -2.44 12.85 10.27
CA TRP A 81 -1.35 13.81 10.06
C TRP A 81 -1.57 14.75 8.85
N GLY A 82 -2.64 14.52 8.09
CA GLY A 82 -2.92 15.07 6.76
C GLY A 82 -2.90 16.59 6.58
N PRO A 83 -3.32 17.43 7.52
CA PRO A 83 -3.25 18.88 7.30
C PRO A 83 -1.89 19.51 7.60
N ASP A 84 -0.80 18.74 7.54
CA ASP A 84 0.54 19.29 7.62
C ASP A 84 0.79 20.24 6.44
N PRO A 85 1.14 21.52 6.68
CA PRO A 85 1.40 22.49 5.60
C PRO A 85 2.44 22.01 4.59
N SER A 86 3.37 21.15 5.01
CA SER A 86 4.42 20.60 4.14
C SER A 86 3.88 19.65 3.05
N LEU A 87 2.68 19.10 3.26
CA LEU A 87 2.03 18.17 2.35
C LEU A 87 0.87 18.79 1.56
N ARG A 88 0.54 20.05 1.85
CA ARG A 88 -0.59 20.73 1.21
C ARG A 88 -0.49 20.70 -0.32
N ASP A 89 0.71 20.89 -0.86
CA ASP A 89 0.96 20.87 -2.31
C ASP A 89 0.59 19.50 -2.96
N PHE A 90 0.64 18.40 -2.19
CA PHE A 90 0.32 17.07 -2.70
C PHE A 90 -1.15 16.69 -2.48
N THR A 91 -1.73 17.06 -1.36
CA THR A 91 -3.10 16.66 -0.99
C THR A 91 -4.15 17.71 -1.36
N GLU A 92 -3.77 18.98 -1.47
CA GLU A 92 -4.63 20.14 -1.81
C GLU A 92 -6.00 20.16 -1.12
N ASN A 93 -6.11 19.62 0.08
CA ASN A 93 -7.38 19.41 0.78
C ASN A 93 -8.36 18.46 0.02
N GLY A 94 -7.86 17.53 -0.80
CA GLY A 94 -8.64 16.39 -1.28
C GLY A 94 -8.94 15.39 -0.15
N VAL A 95 -9.71 14.35 -0.43
CA VAL A 95 -10.22 13.38 0.56
C VAL A 95 -9.15 12.80 1.50
N VAL A 96 -7.91 12.65 1.05
CA VAL A 96 -6.78 12.17 1.87
C VAL A 96 -6.32 13.22 2.87
N GLY A 97 -6.41 14.52 2.52
CA GLY A 97 -5.88 15.64 3.32
C GLY A 97 -6.88 16.28 4.29
N ILE A 98 -8.19 16.07 4.11
CA ILE A 98 -9.22 16.66 4.99
C ILE A 98 -9.52 15.80 6.21
N GLU A 99 -10.10 16.40 7.26
CA GLU A 99 -10.43 15.75 8.53
C GLU A 99 -11.87 16.00 8.99
N GLY A 100 -12.30 15.25 10.01
CA GLY A 100 -13.56 15.48 10.73
C GLY A 100 -14.80 15.24 9.87
N ALA A 101 -15.78 16.13 9.99
CA ALA A 101 -17.07 16.04 9.30
C ALA A 101 -16.91 16.03 7.77
N ALA A 102 -16.08 16.93 7.24
CA ALA A 102 -15.83 17.03 5.80
C ALA A 102 -15.25 15.73 5.21
N HIS A 103 -14.34 15.07 5.95
CA HIS A 103 -13.83 13.76 5.53
C HIS A 103 -14.93 12.69 5.52
N ARG A 104 -15.74 12.61 6.60
CA ARG A 104 -16.84 11.63 6.68
C ARG A 104 -17.86 11.82 5.58
N GLU A 105 -18.26 13.05 5.31
CA GLU A 105 -19.18 13.39 4.23
C GLU A 105 -18.62 12.94 2.86
N ARG A 106 -17.36 13.31 2.57
CA ARG A 106 -16.71 12.91 1.31
C ARG A 106 -16.61 11.41 1.16
N ARG A 107 -16.28 10.69 2.25
CA ARG A 107 -16.25 9.21 2.27
C ARG A 107 -17.64 8.61 2.00
N THR A 108 -18.69 9.22 2.50
CA THR A 108 -20.08 8.76 2.26
C THR A 108 -20.45 8.91 0.79
N VAL A 109 -20.09 10.03 0.17
CA VAL A 109 -20.30 10.27 -1.27
C VAL A 109 -19.59 9.21 -2.12
N MET A 110 -18.37 8.85 -1.80
CA MET A 110 -17.57 7.91 -2.59
C MET A 110 -18.00 6.45 -2.43
N ARG A 111 -18.69 6.10 -1.35
CA ARG A 111 -18.97 4.72 -0.96
C ARG A 111 -19.68 3.88 -2.02
N PRO A 112 -20.68 4.39 -2.80
CA PRO A 112 -21.34 3.61 -3.83
C PRO A 112 -20.40 3.09 -4.93
N ALA A 113 -19.33 3.83 -5.26
CA ALA A 113 -18.35 3.41 -6.27
C ALA A 113 -17.51 2.18 -5.85
N PHE A 114 -17.52 1.81 -4.57
CA PHE A 114 -16.73 0.71 -4.02
C PHE A 114 -17.59 -0.46 -3.50
N THR A 115 -18.78 -0.65 -4.07
CA THR A 115 -19.65 -1.79 -3.73
C THR A 115 -19.09 -3.10 -4.31
N ALA A 116 -19.30 -4.21 -3.62
CA ALA A 116 -18.79 -5.51 -4.02
C ALA A 116 -19.25 -5.89 -5.44
N SER A 117 -20.55 -5.66 -5.78
CA SER A 117 -21.10 -5.98 -7.10
C SER A 117 -20.38 -5.23 -8.23
N ARG A 118 -20.09 -3.95 -8.05
CA ARG A 118 -19.33 -3.17 -9.06
C ARG A 118 -17.92 -3.68 -9.21
N LEU A 119 -17.24 -3.92 -8.11
CA LEU A 119 -15.83 -4.32 -8.10
C LEU A 119 -15.63 -5.73 -8.69
N THR A 120 -16.54 -6.67 -8.43
CA THR A 120 -16.49 -8.00 -9.04
C THR A 120 -16.65 -7.91 -10.56
N ALA A 121 -17.51 -7.01 -11.05
CA ALA A 121 -17.70 -6.81 -12.48
C ALA A 121 -16.46 -6.25 -13.22
N LEU A 122 -15.46 -5.72 -12.52
CA LEU A 122 -14.27 -5.14 -13.13
C LEU A 122 -13.25 -6.16 -13.65
N GLY A 123 -13.35 -7.43 -13.28
CA GLY A 123 -12.37 -8.46 -13.67
C GLY A 123 -11.99 -8.46 -15.15
N PRO A 124 -12.96 -8.53 -16.09
CA PRO A 124 -12.68 -8.48 -17.53
C PRO A 124 -11.97 -7.22 -18.00
N GLU A 125 -12.34 -6.04 -17.45
CA GLU A 125 -11.68 -4.78 -17.80
C GLU A 125 -10.24 -4.75 -17.26
N VAL A 126 -10.02 -5.20 -16.02
CA VAL A 126 -8.67 -5.34 -15.43
C VAL A 126 -7.80 -6.24 -16.28
N GLN A 127 -8.35 -7.38 -16.72
CA GLN A 127 -7.64 -8.32 -17.59
C GLN A 127 -7.29 -7.70 -18.94
N ALA A 128 -8.28 -7.09 -19.62
CA ALA A 128 -8.08 -6.47 -20.92
C ALA A 128 -7.03 -5.33 -20.87
N ARG A 129 -7.08 -4.48 -19.85
CA ARG A 129 -6.09 -3.40 -19.64
C ARG A 129 -4.71 -3.95 -19.33
N THR A 130 -4.63 -5.01 -18.53
CA THR A 130 -3.35 -5.66 -18.23
C THR A 130 -2.74 -6.22 -19.49
N LEU A 131 -3.49 -6.96 -20.31
CA LEU A 131 -3.03 -7.51 -21.57
C LEU A 131 -2.56 -6.43 -22.55
N SER A 132 -3.33 -5.33 -22.67
CA SER A 132 -2.96 -4.20 -23.51
C SER A 132 -1.60 -3.60 -23.12
N LEU A 133 -1.37 -3.37 -21.81
CA LEU A 133 -0.08 -2.84 -21.34
C LEU A 133 1.07 -3.85 -21.51
N LEU A 134 0.80 -5.14 -21.36
CA LEU A 134 1.79 -6.19 -21.53
C LEU A 134 2.17 -6.41 -23.00
N ALA A 135 1.27 -6.15 -23.95
CA ALA A 135 1.54 -6.27 -25.38
C ALA A 135 2.70 -5.35 -25.83
N ASP A 136 2.81 -4.18 -25.23
CA ASP A 136 3.83 -3.18 -25.54
C ASP A 136 5.20 -3.47 -24.90
N LEU A 137 5.29 -4.49 -24.02
CA LEU A 137 6.55 -4.78 -23.31
C LEU A 137 7.54 -5.52 -24.22
N PRO A 138 8.76 -5.00 -24.40
CA PRO A 138 9.82 -5.68 -25.12
C PRO A 138 10.24 -6.97 -24.40
N ALA A 139 10.42 -8.03 -25.17
CA ALA A 139 10.82 -9.35 -24.65
C ALA A 139 12.35 -9.55 -24.64
N ASP A 140 13.07 -8.77 -25.43
CA ASP A 140 14.50 -8.95 -25.77
C ASP A 140 15.44 -8.19 -24.82
N ARG A 141 14.93 -7.29 -24.00
CA ARG A 141 15.73 -6.48 -23.06
C ARG A 141 15.12 -6.44 -21.67
N PRO A 142 15.94 -6.24 -20.62
CA PRO A 142 15.42 -6.12 -19.27
C PRO A 142 14.70 -4.78 -19.06
N LEU A 143 13.63 -4.82 -18.25
CA LEU A 143 12.73 -3.71 -17.92
C LEU A 143 12.88 -3.30 -16.47
N ASP A 144 12.73 -2.03 -16.16
CA ASP A 144 12.47 -1.58 -14.77
C ASP A 144 11.01 -1.87 -14.41
N MET A 145 10.78 -2.98 -13.73
CA MET A 145 9.43 -3.41 -13.36
C MET A 145 8.68 -2.42 -12.49
N ARG A 146 9.37 -1.52 -11.78
CA ARG A 146 8.70 -0.47 -11.00
C ARG A 146 7.98 0.54 -11.91
N VAL A 147 8.58 0.88 -13.03
CA VAL A 147 7.98 1.79 -14.01
C VAL A 147 6.80 1.10 -14.70
N GLU A 148 6.98 -0.15 -15.11
CA GLU A 148 5.92 -0.90 -15.80
C GLU A 148 4.72 -1.17 -14.87
N MET A 149 4.97 -1.55 -13.62
CA MET A 149 3.91 -1.73 -12.63
C MET A 149 3.26 -0.40 -12.22
N SER A 150 3.97 0.73 -12.32
CA SER A 150 3.36 2.05 -12.14
C SER A 150 2.43 2.43 -13.30
N ARG A 151 2.82 2.09 -14.54
CA ARG A 151 1.95 2.25 -15.72
C ARG A 151 0.68 1.41 -15.58
N LEU A 152 0.84 0.14 -15.19
CA LEU A 152 -0.28 -0.77 -14.97
C LEU A 152 -1.21 -0.27 -13.87
N ALA A 153 -0.69 0.03 -12.70
CA ALA A 153 -1.49 0.50 -11.55
C ALA A 153 -2.24 1.81 -11.87
N CYS A 154 -1.57 2.77 -12.52
CA CYS A 154 -2.20 4.02 -12.94
C CYS A 154 -3.29 3.77 -13.99
N GLY A 155 -3.01 2.96 -15.01
CA GLY A 155 -3.98 2.59 -16.04
C GLY A 155 -5.22 1.92 -15.47
N LEU A 156 -5.05 0.94 -14.58
CA LEU A 156 -6.15 0.26 -13.90
C LEU A 156 -6.98 1.21 -13.03
N LEU A 157 -6.32 2.08 -12.25
CA LEU A 157 -7.03 3.07 -11.42
C LEU A 157 -7.88 4.02 -12.27
N VAL A 158 -7.31 4.52 -13.37
CA VAL A 158 -7.99 5.48 -14.24
C VAL A 158 -9.14 4.82 -15.00
N SER A 159 -8.93 3.63 -15.59
CA SER A 159 -9.99 2.97 -16.36
C SER A 159 -11.08 2.38 -15.48
N CYS A 160 -10.70 1.60 -14.44
CA CYS A 160 -11.66 0.80 -13.69
C CYS A 160 -12.34 1.56 -12.55
N ILE A 161 -11.68 2.56 -11.96
CA ILE A 161 -12.20 3.27 -10.79
C ILE A 161 -12.68 4.68 -11.13
N LEU A 162 -11.93 5.39 -12.00
CA LEU A 162 -12.29 6.75 -12.41
C LEU A 162 -13.06 6.79 -13.72
N ASN A 163 -13.32 5.64 -14.33
CA ASN A 163 -14.08 5.48 -15.58
C ASN A 163 -13.60 6.43 -16.68
N SER A 164 -12.28 6.52 -16.85
CA SER A 164 -11.63 7.46 -17.75
C SER A 164 -10.44 6.84 -18.47
N GLU A 165 -9.77 7.63 -19.28
CA GLU A 165 -8.57 7.22 -20.00
C GLU A 165 -7.50 8.32 -19.95
N LEU A 166 -6.24 7.90 -19.96
CA LEU A 166 -5.11 8.78 -20.19
C LEU A 166 -4.46 8.48 -21.55
N ALA A 167 -4.00 9.51 -22.23
CA ALA A 167 -3.15 9.32 -23.40
C ALA A 167 -1.89 8.53 -23.02
N PRO A 168 -1.38 7.64 -23.90
CA PRO A 168 -0.20 6.84 -23.60
C PRO A 168 1.01 7.64 -23.14
N GLY A 169 1.17 8.86 -23.68
CA GLY A 169 2.23 9.80 -23.28
C GLY A 169 2.04 10.32 -21.86
N THR A 170 0.84 10.71 -21.47
CA THR A 170 0.50 11.18 -20.11
C THR A 170 0.66 10.04 -19.11
N LEU A 171 0.14 8.86 -19.41
CA LEU A 171 0.28 7.66 -18.57
C LEU A 171 1.76 7.34 -18.31
N SER A 172 2.60 7.37 -19.34
CA SER A 172 4.04 7.09 -19.21
C SER A 172 4.76 8.14 -18.36
N LYS A 173 4.44 9.43 -18.52
CA LYS A 173 5.01 10.54 -17.72
C LYS A 173 4.68 10.36 -16.23
N ILE A 174 3.40 10.13 -15.89
CA ILE A 174 2.95 9.96 -14.51
C ILE A 174 3.58 8.71 -13.87
N ALA A 175 3.65 7.60 -14.60
CA ALA A 175 4.29 6.39 -14.11
C ALA A 175 5.79 6.61 -13.80
N ALA A 176 6.50 7.33 -14.67
CA ALA A 176 7.89 7.69 -14.42
C ALA A 176 8.06 8.69 -13.26
N ALA A 177 7.12 9.63 -13.12
CA ALA A 177 7.10 10.64 -12.06
C ALA A 177 6.75 10.07 -10.68
N ARG A 178 6.10 8.90 -10.61
CA ARG A 178 5.61 8.30 -9.35
C ARG A 178 6.66 8.29 -8.23
N SER A 179 7.85 7.77 -8.50
CA SER A 179 8.92 7.69 -7.50
C SER A 179 9.39 9.07 -7.02
N THR A 180 9.33 10.08 -7.89
CA THR A 180 9.65 11.47 -7.55
C THR A 180 8.57 12.09 -6.68
N LEU A 181 7.30 11.85 -6.99
CA LEU A 181 6.15 12.30 -6.20
C LEU A 181 6.18 11.67 -4.80
N SER A 182 6.29 10.35 -4.74
CA SER A 182 6.33 9.58 -3.49
C SER A 182 7.53 9.95 -2.62
N GLY A 183 8.72 10.06 -3.21
CA GLY A 183 9.92 10.54 -2.53
C GLY A 183 9.79 11.99 -2.06
N GLY A 184 9.14 12.85 -2.84
CA GLY A 184 8.84 14.23 -2.46
C GLY A 184 7.95 14.32 -1.21
N ILE A 185 6.90 13.52 -1.14
CA ILE A 185 6.01 13.40 0.03
C ILE A 185 6.82 12.90 1.23
N PHE A 186 7.57 11.80 1.06
CA PHE A 186 8.38 11.22 2.12
C PHE A 186 9.36 12.22 2.72
N TRP A 187 10.15 12.94 1.89
CA TRP A 187 11.14 13.89 2.37
C TRP A 187 10.52 15.12 3.03
N ARG A 188 9.40 15.64 2.52
CA ARG A 188 8.68 16.73 3.17
C ARG A 188 8.20 16.33 4.56
N TYR A 189 7.66 15.11 4.67
CA TYR A 189 7.26 14.57 5.97
C TYR A 189 8.45 14.36 6.90
N ALA A 190 9.51 13.72 6.43
CA ALA A 190 10.70 13.44 7.24
C ALA A 190 11.41 14.72 7.72
N LEU A 191 11.36 15.79 6.92
CA LEU A 191 11.99 17.08 7.23
C LEU A 191 11.04 18.11 7.84
N ALA A 192 9.77 17.79 8.02
CA ALA A 192 8.78 18.71 8.61
C ALA A 192 9.20 19.36 9.94
N PRO A 193 9.95 18.66 10.85
CA PRO A 193 10.47 19.30 12.06
C PRO A 193 11.56 20.36 11.82
N TRP A 194 12.11 20.43 10.62
CA TRP A 194 13.20 21.35 10.23
C TRP A 194 12.84 22.11 8.94
N PRO A 195 11.93 23.08 9.00
CA PRO A 195 11.43 23.76 7.80
C PRO A 195 12.50 24.55 7.04
N TRP A 196 13.64 24.82 7.69
CA TRP A 196 14.81 25.48 7.04
C TRP A 196 15.70 24.53 6.24
N VAL A 197 15.55 23.20 6.40
CA VAL A 197 16.32 22.23 5.63
C VAL A 197 15.73 22.10 4.22
N PRO A 198 16.52 22.31 3.16
CA PRO A 198 16.01 22.19 1.81
C PRO A 198 15.52 20.76 1.52
N VAL A 199 14.30 20.63 1.01
CA VAL A 199 13.77 19.33 0.57
C VAL A 199 14.56 18.85 -0.65
N PRO A 200 15.13 17.64 -0.62
CA PRO A 200 15.84 17.08 -1.76
C PRO A 200 14.95 17.04 -3.01
N ARG A 201 15.54 17.34 -4.17
CA ARG A 201 14.86 17.28 -5.48
C ARG A 201 13.59 18.15 -5.60
N ARG A 202 13.50 19.26 -4.89
CA ARG A 202 12.31 20.14 -4.88
C ARG A 202 11.83 20.51 -6.30
N ARG A 203 12.75 20.90 -7.21
CA ARG A 203 12.39 21.23 -8.60
C ARG A 203 11.80 20.04 -9.38
N ALA A 204 12.36 18.83 -9.18
CA ALA A 204 11.82 17.62 -9.80
C ALA A 204 10.43 17.28 -9.26
N SER A 205 10.22 17.42 -7.94
CA SER A 205 8.90 17.22 -7.33
C SER A 205 7.88 18.25 -7.84
N SER A 206 8.25 19.53 -8.00
CA SER A 206 7.34 20.53 -8.55
C SER A 206 6.95 20.23 -10.01
N ARG A 207 7.90 19.79 -10.84
CA ARG A 207 7.59 19.36 -12.22
C ARG A 207 6.67 18.15 -12.23
N ALA A 208 6.94 17.14 -11.40
CA ALA A 208 6.09 15.95 -11.29
C ALA A 208 4.67 16.28 -10.80
N LEU A 209 4.50 17.31 -9.97
CA LEU A 209 3.17 17.82 -9.58
C LEU A 209 2.44 18.46 -10.74
N THR A 210 3.13 19.26 -11.60
CA THR A 210 2.52 19.81 -12.81
C THR A 210 2.06 18.71 -13.76
N GLU A 211 2.88 17.68 -13.98
CA GLU A 211 2.52 16.51 -14.80
C GLU A 211 1.31 15.76 -14.22
N LEU A 212 1.21 15.67 -12.89
CA LEU A 212 0.04 15.10 -12.21
C LEU A 212 -1.21 15.96 -12.42
N ASP A 213 -1.10 17.28 -12.35
CA ASP A 213 -2.25 18.18 -12.56
C ASP A 213 -2.77 18.09 -14.00
N GLU A 214 -1.87 18.02 -14.99
CA GLU A 214 -2.25 17.76 -16.38
C GLU A 214 -3.05 16.45 -16.51
N ALA A 215 -2.58 15.37 -15.86
CA ALA A 215 -3.29 14.10 -15.87
C ALA A 215 -4.65 14.16 -15.15
N VAL A 216 -4.75 14.90 -14.05
CA VAL A 216 -6.03 15.10 -13.32
C VAL A 216 -7.07 15.77 -14.20
N HIS A 217 -6.68 16.81 -14.94
CA HIS A 217 -7.56 17.46 -15.91
C HIS A 217 -7.93 16.50 -17.05
N GLU A 218 -6.97 15.77 -17.61
CA GLU A 218 -7.23 14.81 -18.67
C GLU A 218 -8.20 13.70 -18.22
N VAL A 219 -8.04 13.18 -16.98
CA VAL A 219 -8.97 12.19 -16.40
C VAL A 219 -10.38 12.74 -16.35
N ARG A 220 -10.57 13.97 -15.86
CA ARG A 220 -11.88 14.59 -15.79
C ARG A 220 -12.48 14.84 -17.17
N ASP A 221 -11.69 15.37 -18.09
CA ASP A 221 -12.17 15.76 -19.44
C ASP A 221 -12.53 14.53 -20.31
N ARG A 222 -11.91 13.37 -20.04
CA ARG A 222 -12.18 12.11 -20.74
C ARG A 222 -13.03 11.13 -19.92
N HIS A 223 -13.57 11.58 -18.80
CA HIS A 223 -14.46 10.76 -17.99
C HIS A 223 -15.68 10.32 -18.80
N ARG A 224 -16.07 9.06 -18.62
CA ARG A 224 -17.23 8.43 -19.25
C ARG A 224 -18.21 8.03 -18.16
N PRO A 225 -19.24 8.82 -17.90
CA PRO A 225 -20.20 8.51 -16.85
C PRO A 225 -20.86 7.15 -17.05
N ASP A 226 -21.00 6.37 -15.99
CA ASP A 226 -21.83 5.19 -16.00
C ASP A 226 -23.31 5.58 -16.17
N PRO A 227 -24.13 4.72 -16.81
CA PRO A 227 -25.55 5.00 -17.00
C PRO A 227 -26.33 5.24 -15.71
N ASP A 228 -25.87 4.65 -14.60
CA ASP A 228 -26.48 4.80 -13.27
C ASP A 228 -25.88 5.96 -12.45
N GLY A 229 -24.86 6.64 -12.96
CA GLY A 229 -24.17 7.75 -12.29
C GLY A 229 -23.47 7.34 -10.98
N GLN A 230 -23.21 6.04 -10.78
CA GLN A 230 -22.60 5.52 -9.55
C GLN A 230 -21.07 5.35 -9.66
N ASP A 231 -20.46 5.75 -10.77
CA ASP A 231 -19.01 5.83 -10.85
C ASP A 231 -18.47 6.98 -9.98
N LEU A 232 -17.20 6.85 -9.60
CA LEU A 232 -16.59 7.72 -8.60
C LEU A 232 -16.57 9.21 -9.01
N VAL A 233 -16.28 9.51 -10.26
CA VAL A 233 -16.20 10.91 -10.74
C VAL A 233 -17.59 11.54 -10.79
N SER A 234 -18.59 10.82 -11.31
CA SER A 234 -20.00 11.27 -11.33
C SER A 234 -20.53 11.58 -9.93
N LEU A 235 -20.23 10.70 -8.95
CA LEU A 235 -20.60 10.92 -7.54
C LEU A 235 -19.93 12.17 -6.94
N LEU A 236 -18.66 12.40 -7.24
CA LEU A 236 -17.93 13.58 -6.76
C LEU A 236 -18.46 14.87 -7.41
N GLU A 237 -18.79 14.85 -8.70
CA GLU A 237 -19.38 15.99 -9.41
C GLU A 237 -20.78 16.32 -8.89
N ALA A 238 -21.62 15.31 -8.68
CA ALA A 238 -22.94 15.46 -8.10
C ALA A 238 -22.92 16.05 -6.68
N ALA A 239 -21.90 15.70 -5.88
CA ALA A 239 -21.73 16.22 -4.52
C ALA A 239 -21.14 17.63 -4.44
N ALA A 240 -20.56 18.14 -5.53
CA ALA A 240 -19.93 19.46 -5.57
C ALA A 240 -20.38 20.27 -6.80
N PRO A 241 -21.69 20.51 -6.98
CA PRO A 241 -22.21 21.19 -8.15
C PRO A 241 -21.62 22.60 -8.25
N GLY A 242 -21.12 22.95 -9.44
CA GLY A 242 -20.52 24.26 -9.71
C GLY A 242 -19.13 24.48 -9.08
N ASN A 243 -18.54 23.48 -8.41
CA ASN A 243 -17.22 23.59 -7.81
C ASN A 243 -16.24 22.50 -8.35
N PRO A 244 -15.77 22.63 -9.58
CA PRO A 244 -14.89 21.64 -10.21
C PRO A 244 -13.56 21.47 -9.48
N HIS A 245 -13.09 22.50 -8.76
CA HIS A 245 -11.83 22.41 -8.02
C HIS A 245 -11.87 21.36 -6.91
N VAL A 246 -13.02 21.13 -6.29
CA VAL A 246 -13.16 20.10 -5.25
C VAL A 246 -13.02 18.72 -5.88
N VAL A 247 -13.63 18.49 -7.03
CA VAL A 247 -13.55 17.23 -7.78
C VAL A 247 -12.11 16.94 -8.22
N LEU A 248 -11.45 17.93 -8.82
CA LEU A 248 -10.05 17.80 -9.26
C LEU A 248 -9.09 17.45 -8.10
N ARG A 249 -9.30 18.06 -6.91
CA ARG A 249 -8.52 17.75 -5.71
C ARG A 249 -8.71 16.31 -5.23
N ASP A 250 -9.92 15.79 -5.32
CA ASP A 250 -10.21 14.40 -4.95
C ASP A 250 -9.63 13.42 -5.98
N ILE A 251 -9.79 13.67 -7.27
CA ILE A 251 -9.15 12.88 -8.33
C ILE A 251 -7.63 12.84 -8.12
N ARG A 252 -7.01 14.00 -7.86
CA ARG A 252 -5.58 14.10 -7.58
C ARG A 252 -5.16 13.25 -6.36
N ALA A 253 -5.88 13.37 -5.25
CA ALA A 253 -5.60 12.61 -4.04
C ALA A 253 -5.73 11.10 -4.28
N LEU A 254 -6.71 10.66 -5.05
CA LEU A 254 -6.96 9.27 -5.40
C LEU A 254 -5.92 8.73 -6.38
N LEU A 255 -5.49 9.53 -7.36
CA LEU A 255 -4.40 9.14 -8.28
C LEU A 255 -3.10 8.89 -7.52
N ILE A 256 -2.71 9.80 -6.61
CA ILE A 256 -1.51 9.60 -5.79
C ILE A 256 -1.66 8.34 -4.93
N ALA A 257 -2.74 8.23 -4.15
CA ALA A 257 -2.90 7.16 -3.18
C ALA A 257 -3.05 5.78 -3.83
N GLY A 258 -3.86 5.66 -4.88
CA GLY A 258 -4.16 4.39 -5.54
C GLY A 258 -3.02 3.91 -6.43
N MET A 259 -2.38 4.80 -7.19
CA MET A 259 -1.24 4.45 -8.04
C MET A 259 -0.04 4.00 -7.20
N GLU A 260 0.30 4.75 -6.14
CA GLU A 260 1.50 4.51 -5.34
C GLU A 260 1.49 3.13 -4.70
N THR A 261 0.42 2.80 -3.99
CA THR A 261 0.30 1.55 -3.22
C THR A 261 0.16 0.33 -4.14
N SER A 262 -0.67 0.41 -5.17
CA SER A 262 -0.89 -0.68 -6.13
C SER A 262 0.37 -0.97 -6.95
N ALA A 263 1.07 0.06 -7.42
CA ALA A 263 2.35 -0.09 -8.14
C ALA A 263 3.42 -0.73 -7.26
N SER A 264 3.50 -0.35 -5.98
CA SER A 264 4.42 -0.97 -5.03
C SER A 264 4.10 -2.45 -4.83
N THR A 265 2.82 -2.80 -4.59
CA THR A 265 2.38 -4.18 -4.40
C THR A 265 2.69 -5.04 -5.63
N LEU A 266 2.36 -4.59 -6.83
CA LEU A 266 2.67 -5.32 -8.07
C LEU A 266 4.19 -5.42 -8.31
N SER A 267 4.97 -4.39 -7.96
CA SER A 267 6.43 -4.44 -8.09
C SER A 267 7.04 -5.50 -7.15
N TRP A 268 6.57 -5.57 -5.91
CA TRP A 268 6.98 -6.62 -4.98
C TRP A 268 6.49 -8.00 -5.41
N ALA A 269 5.28 -8.11 -5.98
CA ALA A 269 4.81 -9.36 -6.55
C ALA A 269 5.74 -9.86 -7.66
N CYS A 270 6.16 -8.99 -8.58
CA CYS A 270 7.16 -9.35 -9.60
C CYS A 270 8.49 -9.82 -8.99
N TYR A 271 8.94 -9.16 -7.92
CA TYR A 271 10.16 -9.55 -7.20
C TYR A 271 10.04 -10.95 -6.61
N GLU A 272 8.93 -11.26 -5.94
CA GLU A 272 8.71 -12.57 -5.33
C GLU A 272 8.49 -13.66 -6.39
N LEU A 273 7.83 -13.38 -7.51
CA LEU A 273 7.74 -14.31 -8.65
C LEU A 273 9.13 -14.65 -9.21
N GLY A 274 10.04 -13.67 -9.25
CA GLY A 274 11.42 -13.91 -9.68
C GLY A 274 12.23 -14.75 -8.68
N ARG A 275 11.88 -14.72 -7.39
CA ARG A 275 12.52 -15.53 -6.34
C ARG A 275 11.96 -16.94 -6.23
N TYR A 276 10.68 -17.10 -6.53
CA TYR A 276 9.92 -18.33 -6.37
C TYR A 276 9.27 -18.75 -7.69
N PRO A 277 10.04 -19.29 -8.65
CA PRO A 277 9.50 -19.65 -9.98
C PRO A 277 8.34 -20.66 -9.93
N HIS A 278 8.27 -21.51 -8.90
CA HIS A 278 7.18 -22.45 -8.71
C HIS A 278 5.83 -21.74 -8.46
N TYR A 279 5.82 -20.60 -7.76
CA TYR A 279 4.58 -19.81 -7.64
C TYR A 279 4.18 -19.16 -8.96
N GLN A 280 5.15 -18.76 -9.80
CA GLN A 280 4.82 -18.27 -11.13
C GLN A 280 4.12 -19.35 -11.96
N GLN A 281 4.65 -20.59 -11.94
CA GLN A 281 4.00 -21.71 -12.60
C GLN A 281 2.61 -22.01 -12.02
N ALA A 282 2.47 -22.02 -10.70
CA ALA A 282 1.19 -22.28 -10.04
C ALA A 282 0.12 -21.22 -10.37
N LEU A 283 0.50 -19.94 -10.47
CA LEU A 283 -0.41 -18.87 -10.92
C LEU A 283 -0.80 -19.01 -12.39
N GLN A 284 0.11 -19.51 -13.23
CA GLN A 284 -0.19 -19.85 -14.63
C GLN A 284 -1.23 -20.97 -14.70
N ASP A 285 -1.03 -22.02 -13.91
CA ASP A 285 -1.92 -23.18 -13.86
C ASP A 285 -3.31 -22.78 -13.31
N GLU A 286 -3.36 -21.90 -12.30
CA GLU A 286 -4.61 -21.37 -11.76
C GLU A 286 -5.38 -20.57 -12.82
N ALA A 287 -4.70 -19.66 -13.53
CA ALA A 287 -5.33 -18.85 -14.57
C ALA A 287 -5.82 -19.71 -15.75
N ASP A 288 -5.07 -20.75 -16.15
CA ASP A 288 -5.46 -21.69 -17.22
C ASP A 288 -6.64 -22.58 -16.81
N ALA A 289 -6.81 -22.85 -15.50
CA ALA A 289 -7.90 -23.66 -14.96
C ALA A 289 -9.18 -22.84 -14.70
N ALA A 290 -9.15 -21.52 -14.85
CA ALA A 290 -10.33 -20.68 -14.66
C ALA A 290 -11.46 -21.09 -15.63
N PRO A 291 -12.74 -21.05 -15.18
CA PRO A 291 -13.88 -21.44 -16.01
C PRO A 291 -13.98 -20.65 -17.32
N ASP A 292 -13.62 -19.39 -17.29
CA ASP A 292 -13.48 -18.53 -18.47
C ASP A 292 -12.17 -17.75 -18.39
N THR A 293 -11.17 -18.21 -19.13
CA THR A 293 -9.83 -17.59 -19.16
C THR A 293 -9.82 -16.21 -19.80
N SER A 294 -10.89 -15.81 -20.48
CA SER A 294 -11.09 -14.48 -21.07
C SER A 294 -11.75 -13.50 -20.11
N ARG A 295 -12.24 -13.98 -18.95
CA ARG A 295 -13.01 -13.18 -17.97
C ARG A 295 -12.64 -13.54 -16.55
N LEU A 296 -11.36 -13.42 -16.23
CA LEU A 296 -10.84 -13.72 -14.89
C LEU A 296 -11.48 -12.83 -13.82
N GLN A 297 -11.79 -13.43 -12.68
CA GLN A 297 -12.32 -12.73 -11.49
C GLN A 297 -11.54 -13.17 -10.24
N ALA A 298 -11.41 -12.30 -9.25
CA ALA A 298 -10.59 -12.56 -8.07
C ALA A 298 -11.07 -13.74 -7.22
N ASP A 299 -12.38 -14.01 -7.16
CA ASP A 299 -12.98 -15.15 -6.47
C ASP A 299 -12.64 -16.52 -7.10
N GLN A 300 -12.24 -16.50 -8.37
CA GLN A 300 -11.77 -17.68 -9.12
C GLN A 300 -10.25 -17.89 -8.99
N LEU A 301 -9.54 -16.98 -8.32
CA LEU A 301 -8.08 -16.91 -8.25
C LEU A 301 -7.57 -16.94 -6.81
N PRO A 302 -7.85 -18.02 -6.05
CA PRO A 302 -7.48 -18.09 -4.63
C PRO A 302 -5.97 -17.97 -4.40
N LEU A 303 -5.12 -18.52 -5.26
CA LEU A 303 -3.67 -18.43 -5.13
C LEU A 303 -3.17 -17.03 -5.45
N ALA A 304 -3.66 -16.38 -6.51
CA ALA A 304 -3.29 -15.01 -6.84
C ALA A 304 -3.72 -14.04 -5.73
N THR A 305 -4.90 -14.26 -5.15
CA THR A 305 -5.40 -13.49 -3.99
C THR A 305 -4.49 -13.70 -2.77
N ALA A 306 -4.18 -14.94 -2.44
CA ALA A 306 -3.26 -15.31 -1.37
C ALA A 306 -1.86 -14.70 -1.57
N PHE A 307 -1.36 -14.72 -2.81
CA PHE A 307 -0.07 -14.14 -3.17
C PHE A 307 -0.04 -12.62 -2.94
N VAL A 308 -1.07 -11.89 -3.37
CA VAL A 308 -1.18 -10.43 -3.14
C VAL A 308 -1.29 -10.11 -1.65
N GLN A 309 -2.02 -10.91 -0.88
CA GLN A 309 -2.13 -10.75 0.57
C GLN A 309 -0.77 -10.93 1.25
N GLU A 310 0.01 -11.93 0.85
CA GLU A 310 1.34 -12.18 1.40
C GLU A 310 2.34 -11.07 1.01
N VAL A 311 2.31 -10.60 -0.22
CA VAL A 311 3.06 -9.41 -0.64
C VAL A 311 2.72 -8.22 0.24
N THR A 312 1.44 -7.97 0.48
CA THR A 312 0.98 -6.84 1.31
C THR A 312 1.40 -7.01 2.77
N ARG A 313 1.40 -8.24 3.28
CA ARG A 313 1.90 -8.54 4.64
C ARG A 313 3.39 -8.20 4.77
N LEU A 314 4.22 -8.66 3.85
CA LEU A 314 5.67 -8.49 3.95
C LEU A 314 6.15 -7.09 3.55
N HIS A 315 5.54 -6.51 2.52
CA HIS A 315 6.05 -5.33 1.84
C HIS A 315 5.13 -4.11 1.90
N GLY A 316 3.96 -4.22 2.53
CA GLY A 316 3.02 -3.10 2.66
C GLY A 316 3.52 -1.96 3.53
N ILE A 317 2.72 -0.91 3.66
CA ILE A 317 3.05 0.30 4.43
C ILE A 317 3.50 -0.07 5.85
N PRO A 318 4.71 0.32 6.28
CA PRO A 318 5.27 -0.13 7.56
C PRO A 318 4.68 0.58 8.77
N PHE A 319 4.18 1.81 8.61
CA PHE A 319 3.65 2.63 9.71
C PHE A 319 2.38 3.36 9.29
N LEU A 320 1.49 3.57 10.28
CA LEU A 320 0.55 4.68 10.24
C LEU A 320 0.98 5.73 11.24
N VAL A 321 0.64 6.98 10.96
CA VAL A 321 1.00 8.12 11.80
C VAL A 321 -0.25 8.86 12.24
N ARG A 322 -0.26 9.29 13.50
CA ARG A 322 -1.28 10.13 14.11
C ARG A 322 -0.61 11.30 14.85
N ARG A 323 -1.39 12.32 15.17
CA ARG A 323 -1.00 13.37 16.12
C ARG A 323 -2.06 13.49 17.20
N THR A 324 -1.66 13.63 18.44
CA THR A 324 -2.57 13.90 19.55
C THR A 324 -3.17 15.31 19.41
N ARG A 325 -4.48 15.45 19.65
CA ARG A 325 -5.18 16.74 19.69
C ARG A 325 -5.00 17.42 21.04
N HIS A 326 -4.97 16.65 22.09
CA HIS A 326 -4.77 17.07 23.48
C HIS A 326 -3.86 16.03 24.19
N GLU A 327 -3.42 16.35 25.38
CA GLU A 327 -2.67 15.41 26.22
C GLU A 327 -3.54 14.16 26.51
N THR A 328 -2.96 12.99 26.43
CA THR A 328 -3.64 11.72 26.67
C THR A 328 -2.74 10.71 27.38
N CYS A 329 -3.34 9.68 27.98
CA CYS A 329 -2.63 8.56 28.55
C CYS A 329 -2.97 7.27 27.79
N GLN A 330 -1.96 6.57 27.29
CA GLN A 330 -2.11 5.32 26.59
C GLN A 330 -1.10 4.31 27.12
N GLY A 331 -1.58 3.12 27.51
CA GLY A 331 -0.70 2.07 28.06
C GLY A 331 0.13 2.53 29.28
N GLY A 332 -0.41 3.40 30.14
CA GLY A 332 0.29 3.96 31.28
C GLY A 332 1.26 5.12 30.95
N VAL A 333 1.38 5.50 29.66
CA VAL A 333 2.31 6.53 29.19
C VAL A 333 1.58 7.83 28.90
N ARG A 334 2.06 8.93 29.44
CA ARG A 334 1.59 10.30 29.15
C ARG A 334 2.12 10.74 27.79
N ILE A 335 1.22 11.08 26.87
CA ILE A 335 1.52 11.58 25.53
C ILE A 335 1.04 13.04 25.44
N PRO A 336 1.94 14.02 25.24
CA PRO A 336 1.58 15.45 25.18
C PRO A 336 0.67 15.77 23.99
N ALA A 337 -0.01 16.91 24.04
CA ALA A 337 -0.73 17.48 22.91
C ALA A 337 0.24 17.73 21.72
N GLY A 338 -0.22 17.50 20.48
CA GLY A 338 0.57 17.67 19.26
C GLY A 338 1.66 16.62 19.03
N ALA A 339 1.82 15.63 19.92
CA ALA A 339 2.81 14.58 19.78
C ALA A 339 2.54 13.69 18.58
N VAL A 340 3.60 13.24 17.93
CA VAL A 340 3.54 12.22 16.86
C VAL A 340 3.37 10.84 17.50
N VAL A 341 2.39 10.09 17.03
CA VAL A 341 2.11 8.71 17.44
C VAL A 341 2.23 7.81 16.21
N THR A 342 3.09 6.80 16.30
CA THR A 342 3.31 5.84 15.22
C THR A 342 2.70 4.48 15.55
N LEU A 343 2.08 3.86 14.55
CA LEU A 343 1.48 2.54 14.62
C LEU A 343 2.31 1.61 13.71
N PRO A 344 3.14 0.68 14.27
CA PRO A 344 4.14 -0.08 13.52
C PRO A 344 3.53 -1.31 12.84
N LEU A 345 2.76 -1.13 11.78
CA LEU A 345 2.07 -2.20 11.07
C LEU A 345 3.03 -3.28 10.56
N GLY A 346 4.20 -2.86 10.05
CA GLY A 346 5.21 -3.77 9.53
C GLY A 346 5.73 -4.77 10.57
N ALA A 347 5.91 -4.32 11.82
CA ALA A 347 6.33 -5.17 12.91
C ALA A 347 5.23 -6.15 13.33
N LEU A 348 4.00 -5.67 13.45
CA LEU A 348 2.85 -6.52 13.79
C LEU A 348 2.60 -7.62 12.75
N ARG A 349 2.89 -7.36 11.49
CA ARG A 349 2.80 -8.33 10.39
C ARG A 349 3.97 -9.34 10.39
N ARG A 350 4.98 -9.12 11.23
CA ARG A 350 6.12 -10.03 11.45
C ARG A 350 6.14 -10.64 12.86
N ASP A 351 5.09 -10.47 13.63
CA ASP A 351 4.96 -11.06 14.97
C ASP A 351 4.90 -12.60 14.87
N ARG A 352 5.87 -13.27 15.50
CA ARG A 352 6.00 -14.74 15.49
C ARG A 352 4.84 -15.46 16.17
N ASN A 353 4.17 -14.78 17.11
CA ASN A 353 3.00 -15.32 17.79
C ASN A 353 1.77 -15.37 16.87
N ARG A 354 1.82 -14.64 15.73
CA ARG A 354 0.72 -14.53 14.76
C ARG A 354 1.04 -15.23 13.45
N TYR A 355 2.29 -15.20 13.05
CA TYR A 355 2.78 -15.74 11.78
C TYR A 355 3.97 -16.64 12.05
N PRO A 356 3.83 -17.97 11.94
CA PRO A 356 4.99 -18.87 11.91
C PRO A 356 5.92 -18.44 10.77
N ASP A 357 7.23 -18.44 11.02
CA ASP A 357 8.25 -18.00 10.06
C ASP A 357 7.91 -16.67 9.35
N PRO A 358 7.77 -15.57 10.12
CA PRO A 358 7.13 -14.35 9.62
C PRO A 358 7.89 -13.64 8.50
N ASP A 359 9.18 -13.92 8.33
CA ASP A 359 10.03 -13.35 7.28
C ASP A 359 10.05 -14.19 6.00
N VAL A 360 9.46 -15.38 6.03
CA VAL A 360 9.31 -16.25 4.86
C VAL A 360 8.08 -15.81 4.07
N PHE A 361 8.27 -15.66 2.74
CA PHE A 361 7.17 -15.42 1.82
C PHE A 361 6.42 -16.73 1.57
N ASP A 362 5.21 -16.81 2.07
CA ASP A 362 4.38 -18.02 2.00
C ASP A 362 2.90 -17.67 1.75
N PRO A 363 2.47 -17.61 0.49
CA PRO A 363 1.06 -17.38 0.14
C PRO A 363 0.09 -18.43 0.69
N GLN A 364 0.56 -19.65 1.01
CA GLN A 364 -0.31 -20.74 1.47
C GLN A 364 -1.03 -20.38 2.79
N ARG A 365 -0.48 -19.46 3.58
CA ARG A 365 -1.12 -18.91 4.80
C ARG A 365 -2.52 -18.34 4.57
N TRP A 366 -2.82 -17.95 3.35
CA TRP A 366 -4.02 -17.21 2.99
C TRP A 366 -5.00 -18.04 2.16
N LEU A 367 -4.66 -19.29 1.86
CA LEU A 367 -5.57 -20.17 1.14
C LEU A 367 -6.78 -20.56 2.02
N PRO A 368 -7.96 -20.85 1.43
CA PRO A 368 -9.18 -21.13 2.17
C PRO A 368 -9.09 -22.26 3.20
N ASN A 369 -8.18 -23.22 2.98
CA ASN A 369 -7.97 -24.36 3.87
C ASN A 369 -6.87 -24.14 4.92
N ALA A 370 -6.21 -22.97 4.92
CA ALA A 370 -5.21 -22.64 5.91
C ALA A 370 -5.87 -22.21 7.23
N GLU A 371 -5.21 -22.49 8.36
CA GLU A 371 -5.62 -21.87 9.63
C GLU A 371 -5.41 -20.36 9.53
N PRO A 372 -6.48 -19.54 9.67
CA PRO A 372 -6.32 -18.11 9.56
C PRO A 372 -5.39 -17.61 10.66
N PRO A 373 -4.49 -16.67 10.36
CA PRO A 373 -3.65 -16.04 11.38
C PRO A 373 -4.51 -15.49 12.52
N SER A 374 -4.07 -15.65 13.77
CA SER A 374 -4.81 -15.37 15.01
C SER A 374 -5.25 -13.91 15.24
N ALA A 375 -5.00 -13.02 14.29
CA ALA A 375 -5.50 -11.65 14.28
C ALA A 375 -6.00 -11.27 12.89
N PRO A 376 -6.95 -10.33 12.79
CA PRO A 376 -7.40 -9.83 11.51
C PRO A 376 -6.27 -9.04 10.83
N ALA A 377 -5.33 -9.77 10.26
CA ALA A 377 -4.17 -9.23 9.56
C ALA A 377 -4.58 -8.39 8.33
N ALA A 378 -5.71 -8.73 7.70
CA ALA A 378 -6.36 -7.90 6.69
C ALA A 378 -6.63 -6.47 7.19
N LEU A 379 -6.95 -6.29 8.47
CA LEU A 379 -7.13 -4.96 9.08
C LEU A 379 -5.84 -4.12 9.08
N LEU A 380 -4.69 -4.75 9.16
CA LEU A 380 -3.41 -4.05 9.21
C LEU A 380 -2.88 -3.68 7.82
N ALA A 381 -3.40 -4.28 6.76
CA ALA A 381 -3.01 -3.97 5.38
C ALA A 381 -3.56 -2.61 4.92
N TYR A 382 -4.82 -2.32 5.25
CA TYR A 382 -5.58 -1.17 4.76
C TYR A 382 -5.85 -0.10 5.82
N GLY A 383 -5.21 -0.19 6.97
CA GLY A 383 -5.38 0.75 8.06
C GLY A 383 -6.59 0.46 8.95
N LEU A 384 -7.01 1.45 9.74
CA LEU A 384 -7.96 1.26 10.83
C LEU A 384 -8.95 2.42 10.94
N GLY A 385 -10.16 2.10 11.45
CA GLY A 385 -11.19 3.05 11.84
C GLY A 385 -11.70 3.92 10.69
N PRO A 386 -12.09 5.16 10.95
CA PRO A 386 -12.63 6.06 9.93
C PRO A 386 -11.68 6.33 8.75
N ARG A 387 -10.38 6.07 8.94
CA ARG A 387 -9.32 6.20 7.94
C ARG A 387 -8.95 4.88 7.24
N TYR A 388 -9.76 3.85 7.42
CA TYR A 388 -9.62 2.62 6.64
C TYR A 388 -9.65 2.92 5.13
N CYS A 389 -8.81 2.25 4.36
CA CYS A 389 -8.65 2.51 2.92
C CYS A 389 -9.97 2.39 2.16
N PRO A 390 -10.42 3.43 1.42
CA PRO A 390 -11.64 3.32 0.61
C PRO A 390 -11.50 2.33 -0.54
N GLY A 391 -10.29 2.23 -1.10
CA GLY A 391 -9.97 1.36 -2.21
C GLY A 391 -9.55 -0.07 -1.82
N ALA A 392 -9.74 -0.49 -0.55
CA ALA A 392 -9.36 -1.82 -0.11
C ALA A 392 -10.02 -2.92 -0.96
N ALA A 393 -11.35 -2.87 -1.06
CA ALA A 393 -12.10 -3.84 -1.86
C ALA A 393 -11.74 -3.78 -3.35
N ALA A 394 -11.43 -2.60 -3.89
CA ALA A 394 -10.97 -2.46 -5.26
C ALA A 394 -9.60 -3.10 -5.46
N ALA A 395 -8.66 -2.90 -4.53
CA ALA A 395 -7.35 -3.55 -4.59
C ALA A 395 -7.47 -5.07 -4.52
N ASP A 396 -8.32 -5.59 -3.61
CA ASP A 396 -8.56 -7.02 -3.45
C ASP A 396 -9.25 -7.65 -4.68
N ALA A 397 -10.05 -6.89 -5.41
CA ALA A 397 -10.68 -7.36 -6.65
C ALA A 397 -9.74 -7.28 -7.87
N MET A 398 -8.92 -6.23 -7.97
CA MET A 398 -8.17 -5.90 -9.18
C MET A 398 -6.76 -6.50 -9.20
N LEU A 399 -6.03 -6.46 -8.09
CA LEU A 399 -4.62 -6.87 -8.06
C LEU A 399 -4.41 -8.37 -8.30
N PRO A 400 -5.25 -9.29 -7.76
CA PRO A 400 -5.15 -10.72 -8.10
C PRO A 400 -5.36 -10.98 -9.59
N VAL A 401 -6.37 -10.36 -10.22
CA VAL A 401 -6.64 -10.50 -11.66
C VAL A 401 -5.46 -9.97 -12.49
N ALA A 402 -4.94 -8.80 -12.15
CA ALA A 402 -3.78 -8.23 -12.84
C ALA A 402 -2.53 -9.12 -12.70
N LEU A 403 -2.29 -9.69 -11.51
CA LEU A 403 -1.17 -10.59 -11.26
C LEU A 403 -1.31 -11.91 -12.03
N ALA A 404 -2.48 -12.53 -11.99
CA ALA A 404 -2.76 -13.76 -12.72
C ALA A 404 -2.63 -13.55 -14.24
N THR A 405 -3.14 -12.43 -14.75
CA THR A 405 -3.01 -12.05 -16.16
C THR A 405 -1.55 -11.82 -16.56
N LEU A 406 -0.77 -11.14 -15.72
CA LEU A 406 0.67 -10.97 -15.93
C LEU A 406 1.38 -12.33 -15.98
N ALA A 407 1.13 -13.20 -15.01
CA ALA A 407 1.77 -14.51 -14.91
C ALA A 407 1.36 -15.43 -16.08
N SER A 408 0.08 -15.46 -16.46
CA SER A 408 -0.41 -16.28 -17.58
C SER A 408 0.09 -15.82 -18.96
N SER A 409 0.45 -14.53 -19.08
CA SER A 409 0.89 -13.95 -20.37
C SER A 409 2.40 -13.86 -20.50
N ARG A 410 3.13 -13.72 -19.40
CA ARG A 410 4.57 -13.46 -19.39
C ARG A 410 5.31 -14.34 -18.39
N THR A 411 6.50 -14.76 -18.76
CA THR A 411 7.47 -15.36 -17.84
C THR A 411 8.45 -14.30 -17.37
N LEU A 412 8.47 -14.07 -16.06
CA LEU A 412 9.35 -13.09 -15.42
C LEU A 412 10.64 -13.73 -14.93
N ARG A 413 11.79 -13.18 -15.33
CA ARG A 413 13.11 -13.63 -14.88
C ARG A 413 13.94 -12.43 -14.43
N PRO A 414 14.58 -12.48 -13.23
CA PRO A 414 15.49 -11.42 -12.80
C PRO A 414 16.62 -11.24 -13.81
N ALA A 415 16.93 -10.00 -14.21
CA ALA A 415 18.08 -9.72 -15.07
C ALA A 415 19.42 -10.03 -14.38
N ARG A 416 19.42 -10.05 -13.05
CA ARG A 416 20.59 -10.41 -12.22
C ARG A 416 20.13 -11.38 -11.12
N PRO A 417 20.16 -12.70 -11.39
CA PRO A 417 19.80 -13.71 -10.41
C PRO A 417 20.64 -13.61 -9.13
N GLY A 418 20.05 -13.89 -7.98
CA GLY A 418 20.74 -13.87 -6.68
C GLY A 418 21.06 -12.48 -6.11
N ARG A 419 20.85 -11.39 -6.87
CA ARG A 419 21.10 -10.03 -6.35
C ARG A 419 20.04 -9.65 -5.32
N ARG A 420 20.50 -9.31 -4.10
CA ARG A 420 19.61 -8.69 -3.10
C ARG A 420 19.17 -7.30 -3.57
N ILE A 421 17.88 -7.03 -3.51
CA ILE A 421 17.28 -5.77 -3.89
C ILE A 421 17.16 -4.89 -2.64
N GLY A 422 17.54 -3.60 -2.79
CA GLY A 422 17.31 -2.60 -1.76
C GLY A 422 15.85 -2.13 -1.76
N VAL A 423 15.51 -1.34 -0.75
CA VAL A 423 14.19 -0.70 -0.62
C VAL A 423 14.34 0.79 -0.87
N SER A 424 13.49 1.39 -1.69
CA SER A 424 13.41 2.84 -1.88
C SER A 424 12.76 3.50 -0.66
N LEU A 425 13.30 4.65 -0.25
CA LEU A 425 12.68 5.52 0.76
C LEU A 425 11.63 6.40 0.08
N GLU A 426 10.43 5.85 -0.03
CA GLU A 426 9.24 6.45 -0.61
C GLU A 426 8.09 6.34 0.40
N LEU A 427 6.93 6.89 0.11
CA LEU A 427 5.75 6.79 0.99
C LEU A 427 5.39 5.33 1.25
N THR A 428 5.44 4.50 0.19
CA THR A 428 5.31 3.05 0.26
C THR A 428 6.66 2.40 -0.09
N PRO A 429 7.18 1.48 0.72
CA PRO A 429 8.43 0.77 0.40
C PRO A 429 8.33 0.09 -0.97
N THR A 430 9.28 0.37 -1.86
CA THR A 430 9.29 -0.17 -3.23
C THR A 430 10.64 -0.83 -3.52
N PRO A 431 10.71 -1.95 -4.26
CA PRO A 431 11.97 -2.63 -4.55
C PRO A 431 12.87 -1.75 -5.43
N LYS A 432 14.09 -1.45 -4.98
CA LYS A 432 15.01 -0.55 -5.69
C LYS A 432 15.81 -1.29 -6.75
N GLY A 433 15.69 -0.86 -8.01
CA GLY A 433 16.46 -1.42 -9.12
C GLY A 433 15.98 -2.81 -9.53
N LEU A 434 14.69 -3.06 -9.47
CA LEU A 434 14.05 -4.29 -9.92
C LEU A 434 14.04 -4.34 -11.45
N THR A 435 15.07 -4.99 -12.02
CA THR A 435 15.22 -5.17 -13.46
C THR A 435 14.97 -6.63 -13.83
N MET A 436 14.00 -6.87 -14.72
CA MET A 436 13.59 -8.21 -15.12
C MET A 436 13.36 -8.32 -16.63
N TYR A 437 13.53 -9.51 -17.17
CA TYR A 437 12.99 -9.88 -18.49
C TYR A 437 11.54 -10.32 -18.31
N ALA A 438 10.67 -9.91 -19.23
CA ALA A 438 9.26 -10.29 -19.31
C ALA A 438 8.99 -10.92 -20.67
N THR A 439 9.39 -12.18 -20.84
CA THR A 439 9.23 -12.90 -22.12
C THR A 439 7.78 -13.39 -22.28
N PRO A 440 7.21 -13.42 -23.50
CA PRO A 440 5.95 -14.10 -23.74
C PRO A 440 5.98 -15.52 -23.19
N ARG A 441 4.89 -15.94 -22.55
CA ARG A 441 4.75 -17.33 -22.14
C ARG A 441 4.58 -18.22 -23.35
N GLU A 442 5.34 -19.31 -23.43
CA GLU A 442 5.12 -20.33 -24.45
C GLU A 442 3.79 -21.06 -24.21
N PRO A 443 2.96 -21.27 -25.25
CA PRO A 443 1.74 -22.04 -25.09
C PRO A 443 2.09 -23.45 -24.61
N ARG A 444 1.36 -23.96 -23.61
CA ARG A 444 1.50 -25.36 -23.19
C ARG A 444 0.99 -26.27 -24.30
N THR A 445 1.81 -27.22 -24.72
CA THR A 445 1.33 -28.33 -25.52
C THR A 445 0.42 -29.23 -24.69
N ALA A 446 -0.67 -29.73 -25.25
CA ALA A 446 -1.75 -30.43 -24.54
C ALA A 446 -1.33 -31.65 -23.69
N ASP A 447 -0.06 -32.09 -23.82
CA ASP A 447 0.48 -33.30 -23.20
C ASP A 447 1.05 -33.12 -21.77
N THR A 448 1.00 -31.91 -21.21
CA THR A 448 1.62 -31.57 -19.89
C THR A 448 0.61 -31.05 -18.86
N ARG A 449 -0.63 -31.51 -18.85
CA ARG A 449 -1.58 -31.16 -17.79
C ARG A 449 -1.17 -31.84 -16.46
N PRO A 450 -0.92 -31.13 -15.38
CA PRO A 450 -0.71 -31.76 -14.09
C PRO A 450 -2.01 -32.40 -13.61
N THR A 451 -1.89 -33.57 -13.00
CA THR A 451 -2.98 -34.23 -12.28
C THR A 451 -3.47 -33.35 -11.15
N PRO A 452 -4.79 -33.12 -10.98
CA PRO A 452 -5.31 -32.35 -9.86
C PRO A 452 -4.91 -33.03 -8.54
N GLY A 453 -4.19 -32.35 -7.65
CA GLY A 453 -3.86 -32.87 -6.31
C GLY A 453 -2.38 -32.88 -5.90
N ALA A 454 -1.45 -32.32 -6.67
CA ALA A 454 -0.06 -32.22 -6.24
C ALA A 454 0.07 -31.19 -5.11
N ASN A 455 0.27 -31.66 -3.87
CA ASN A 455 0.68 -30.83 -2.75
C ASN A 455 2.01 -30.14 -3.07
N ILE A 456 2.03 -28.83 -3.08
CA ILE A 456 3.27 -28.03 -3.26
C ILE A 456 4.03 -28.08 -1.93
N ASP A 457 5.07 -28.91 -1.86
CA ASP A 457 5.95 -28.99 -0.68
C ASP A 457 6.80 -27.71 -0.60
N SER A 458 6.52 -26.88 0.41
CA SER A 458 7.16 -25.59 0.65
C SER A 458 8.61 -25.69 1.13
N ARG A 459 9.15 -26.91 1.37
CA ARG A 459 10.44 -27.13 2.02
C ARG A 459 11.62 -27.34 1.08
N SER A 460 11.43 -27.47 -0.22
CA SER A 460 12.52 -27.79 -1.16
C SER A 460 13.30 -26.60 -1.73
N GLY A 461 13.14 -25.39 -1.18
CA GLY A 461 13.81 -24.15 -1.66
C GLY A 461 14.89 -23.57 -0.75
N VAL A 462 15.30 -24.23 0.32
CA VAL A 462 16.38 -23.75 1.20
C VAL A 462 17.71 -24.30 0.69
N VAL A 463 18.44 -23.51 -0.10
CA VAL A 463 19.87 -23.71 -0.28
C VAL A 463 20.53 -23.28 1.03
N SER A 464 20.89 -24.25 1.85
CA SER A 464 21.75 -24.12 3.01
C SER A 464 23.16 -23.69 2.53
N THR A 465 23.51 -22.44 2.72
CA THR A 465 24.90 -22.03 2.76
C THR A 465 25.31 -21.86 4.22
N THR A 466 25.65 -22.98 4.84
CA THR A 466 26.64 -22.99 5.91
C THR A 466 27.98 -22.77 5.23
N ASP A 467 28.55 -21.59 5.37
CA ASP A 467 29.99 -21.40 5.37
C ASP A 467 30.32 -20.36 6.44
N GLY A 468 31.13 -20.87 7.36
CA GLY A 468 31.64 -20.21 8.52
C GLY A 468 32.92 -19.42 8.21
N GLN A 469 33.26 -18.65 9.22
CA GLN A 469 34.61 -18.16 9.56
C GLN A 469 35.33 -17.27 8.53
N ALA A 470 35.36 -16.01 8.78
CA ALA A 470 36.45 -15.16 9.23
C ALA A 470 35.98 -13.69 9.33
#